data_4f94536013bf136e04847286f3fec32e
#
_entry.id   4f94536013bf136e04847286f3fec32e
#
_cell.length_a   1.000
_cell.length_b   1.000
_cell.length_c   1.000
_cell.angle_alpha   90.00
_cell.angle_beta   90.00
_cell.angle_gamma   90.00
#
_symmetry.space_group_name_H-M   'P 1'
#
loop_
_entity.id
_entity.type
_entity.pdbx_description
1 polymer ?
#
loop_
_entity_poly.entity_id
_entity_poly.type
_entity_poly.pdbx_seq_one_letter_code
_entity_poly.pdbx_strand_id
1 'polypeptide(L)'
;MVFRVYTDENAMVLALQNGEVDVCANFLSASSISQLQSNSNYQIESVGSLGYTLITFSQTNELLQDVNVRKALAASCDREALVNVAMSGAATPMYTPISPVYSDFTASNIRQPEFDTAAAASILENAGYVDTNGDGIRESADGKPLSFTITYKGTMANVDGIMSILSSDFAKAGVELKLQPVDAATFSANVTQGHKYDISYSSWGTIDDVDTTLLTVFGIGQTLNFMEFNSQEQEDLLNAMQSETDYNKRLELLNQWQTWFVENLPCCHLFVPNNTYAADTTNFTGWHLSPGNSAFLACANFVNVHAK
;
A
#
# COMPACT_ATOMS: atom_id res chain seq x y z
N MET A 1 24.29 13.81 -21.17
CA MET A 1 23.91 12.91 -20.07
C MET A 1 24.34 11.51 -20.43
N VAL A 2 24.91 10.76 -19.48
CA VAL A 2 25.32 9.36 -19.65
C VAL A 2 24.60 8.51 -18.62
N PHE A 3 23.93 7.46 -19.04
CA PHE A 3 23.30 6.48 -18.15
C PHE A 3 24.24 5.29 -17.97
N ARG A 4 24.52 4.94 -16.72
CA ARG A 4 25.25 3.72 -16.35
C ARG A 4 24.29 2.77 -15.64
N VAL A 5 24.25 1.50 -16.06
CA VAL A 5 23.41 0.46 -15.48
C VAL A 5 24.23 -0.31 -14.46
N TYR A 6 23.69 -0.41 -13.24
CA TYR A 6 24.23 -1.25 -12.16
C TYR A 6 23.20 -2.31 -11.81
N THR A 7 23.65 -3.53 -11.57
CA THR A 7 22.80 -4.66 -11.15
C THR A 7 22.77 -4.82 -9.64
N ASP A 8 23.61 -4.07 -8.93
CA ASP A 8 23.74 -4.10 -7.47
C ASP A 8 23.73 -2.68 -6.92
N GLU A 9 22.95 -2.47 -5.84
CA GLU A 9 22.80 -1.17 -5.22
C GLU A 9 24.09 -0.64 -4.59
N ASN A 10 24.88 -1.53 -3.95
CA ASN A 10 26.14 -1.11 -3.32
C ASN A 10 27.15 -0.62 -4.38
N ALA A 11 27.20 -1.27 -5.55
CA ALA A 11 28.03 -0.82 -6.67
C ALA A 11 27.59 0.55 -7.19
N MET A 12 26.28 0.82 -7.26
CA MET A 12 25.74 2.12 -7.64
C MET A 12 26.09 3.21 -6.60
N VAL A 13 25.94 2.92 -5.32
CA VAL A 13 26.28 3.86 -4.22
C VAL A 13 27.79 4.13 -4.21
N LEU A 14 28.63 3.13 -4.40
CA LEU A 14 30.07 3.30 -4.47
C LEU A 14 30.48 4.18 -5.68
N ALA A 15 29.84 4.00 -6.82
CA ALA A 15 30.08 4.83 -8.00
C ALA A 15 29.71 6.31 -7.75
N LEU A 16 28.62 6.59 -7.01
CA LEU A 16 28.27 7.93 -6.57
C LEU A 16 29.36 8.50 -5.62
N GLN A 17 29.83 7.69 -4.67
CA GLN A 17 30.87 8.11 -3.72
C GLN A 17 32.23 8.37 -4.39
N ASN A 18 32.53 7.66 -5.46
CA ASN A 18 33.75 7.85 -6.25
C ASN A 18 33.65 9.00 -7.28
N GLY A 19 32.48 9.64 -7.41
CA GLY A 19 32.25 10.67 -8.43
C GLY A 19 32.17 10.12 -9.86
N GLU A 20 31.88 8.84 -10.04
CA GLU A 20 31.71 8.21 -11.35
C GLU A 20 30.32 8.48 -11.94
N VAL A 21 29.36 8.77 -11.08
CA VAL A 21 27.99 9.21 -11.40
C VAL A 21 27.59 10.35 -10.50
N ASP A 22 26.72 11.24 -10.98
CA ASP A 22 26.26 12.41 -10.24
C ASP A 22 24.92 12.16 -9.52
N VAL A 23 24.19 11.11 -9.87
CA VAL A 23 22.87 10.79 -9.29
C VAL A 23 22.59 9.31 -9.31
N CYS A 24 22.00 8.81 -8.22
CA CYS A 24 21.36 7.51 -8.18
C CYS A 24 19.89 7.67 -8.60
N ALA A 25 19.56 7.16 -9.78
CA ALA A 25 18.21 7.26 -10.34
C ALA A 25 17.26 6.17 -9.84
N ASN A 26 17.76 5.13 -9.17
CA ASN A 26 16.97 4.15 -8.43
C ASN A 26 16.88 4.54 -6.96
N PHE A 27 15.77 4.17 -6.30
CA PHE A 27 15.62 4.42 -4.87
C PHE A 27 16.59 3.57 -4.04
N LEU A 28 16.99 4.14 -2.92
CA LEU A 28 18.02 3.61 -2.04
C LEU A 28 17.42 2.90 -0.82
N SER A 29 18.07 1.85 -0.37
CA SER A 29 17.76 1.20 0.92
C SER A 29 18.17 2.08 2.10
N ALA A 30 17.62 1.79 3.29
CA ALA A 30 17.97 2.49 4.52
C ALA A 30 19.47 2.39 4.85
N SER A 31 20.13 1.28 4.51
CA SER A 31 21.56 1.10 4.69
C SER A 31 22.39 2.04 3.81
N SER A 32 22.01 2.18 2.55
CA SER A 32 22.66 3.09 1.59
C SER A 32 22.47 4.56 1.98
N ILE A 33 21.26 4.90 2.42
CA ILE A 33 20.95 6.25 2.93
C ILE A 33 21.86 6.57 4.13
N SER A 34 21.99 5.65 5.08
CA SER A 34 22.85 5.83 6.26
C SER A 34 24.33 6.04 5.92
N GLN A 35 24.81 5.43 4.82
CA GLN A 35 26.19 5.61 4.35
C GLN A 35 26.41 7.01 3.75
N LEU A 36 25.38 7.57 3.10
CA LEU A 36 25.51 8.84 2.38
C LEU A 36 25.17 10.08 3.24
N GLN A 37 24.23 9.94 4.19
CA GLN A 37 23.67 11.08 4.93
C GLN A 37 24.67 11.84 5.81
N SER A 38 25.83 11.24 6.15
CA SER A 38 26.87 11.89 6.93
C SER A 38 27.71 12.90 6.11
N ASN A 39 27.62 12.87 4.77
CA ASN A 39 28.37 13.73 3.89
C ASN A 39 27.44 14.78 3.26
N SER A 40 27.68 16.05 3.59
CA SER A 40 26.90 17.21 3.13
C SER A 40 26.96 17.47 1.62
N ASN A 41 27.84 16.80 0.89
CA ASN A 41 27.89 16.89 -0.58
C ASN A 41 26.76 16.12 -1.24
N TYR A 42 26.05 15.24 -0.51
CA TYR A 42 24.92 14.53 -1.05
C TYR A 42 23.61 15.21 -0.68
N GLN A 43 22.81 15.51 -1.68
CA GLN A 43 21.40 15.86 -1.52
C GLN A 43 20.62 14.54 -1.47
N ILE A 44 20.02 14.25 -0.32
CA ILE A 44 19.21 13.04 -0.12
C ILE A 44 17.78 13.49 0.12
N GLU A 45 16.88 13.03 -0.70
CA GLU A 45 15.47 13.40 -0.64
C GLU A 45 14.59 12.16 -0.77
N SER A 46 13.48 12.19 -0.05
CA SER A 46 12.43 11.16 -0.09
C SER A 46 11.14 11.74 -0.64
N VAL A 47 10.47 10.94 -1.45
CA VAL A 47 9.14 11.26 -1.98
C VAL A 47 8.26 10.02 -1.91
N GLY A 48 6.96 10.19 -1.63
CA GLY A 48 6.01 9.10 -1.64
C GLY A 48 5.92 8.43 -3.02
N SER A 49 5.86 7.11 -3.05
CA SER A 49 5.54 6.35 -4.26
C SER A 49 4.15 6.74 -4.78
N LEU A 50 3.93 6.66 -6.08
CA LEU A 50 2.59 6.77 -6.66
C LEU A 50 1.72 5.54 -6.40
N GLY A 51 2.32 4.44 -5.97
CA GLY A 51 1.62 3.24 -5.53
C GLY A 51 1.50 3.16 -4.00
N TYR A 52 0.88 2.08 -3.54
CA TYR A 52 0.68 1.82 -2.10
C TYR A 52 0.66 0.33 -1.80
N THR A 53 0.74 -0.01 -0.52
CA THR A 53 0.69 -1.37 -0.01
C THR A 53 -0.62 -1.60 0.74
N LEU A 54 -1.21 -2.79 0.58
CA LEU A 54 -2.53 -3.12 1.09
C LEU A 54 -2.65 -4.62 1.41
N ILE A 55 -3.68 -4.94 2.17
CA ILE A 55 -4.26 -6.29 2.21
C ILE A 55 -5.62 -6.27 1.52
N THR A 56 -5.91 -7.32 0.75
CA THR A 56 -7.20 -7.48 0.06
C THR A 56 -7.99 -8.62 0.69
N PHE A 57 -9.30 -8.51 0.68
CA PHE A 57 -10.23 -9.47 1.26
C PHE A 57 -11.01 -10.17 0.13
N SER A 58 -10.79 -11.47 -0.06
CA SER A 58 -11.51 -12.22 -1.10
C SER A 58 -13.00 -12.41 -0.72
N GLN A 59 -13.89 -11.97 -1.58
CA GLN A 59 -15.32 -12.17 -1.39
C GLN A 59 -15.77 -13.60 -1.70
N THR A 60 -14.86 -14.47 -2.14
CA THR A 60 -15.14 -15.91 -2.27
C THR A 60 -15.14 -16.63 -0.91
N ASN A 61 -14.56 -16.01 0.14
CA ASN A 61 -14.62 -16.48 1.52
C ASN A 61 -15.84 -15.87 2.22
N GLU A 62 -16.78 -16.74 2.66
CA GLU A 62 -18.06 -16.32 3.27
C GLU A 62 -17.88 -15.42 4.50
N LEU A 63 -16.88 -15.68 5.36
CA LEU A 63 -16.61 -14.86 6.55
C LEU A 63 -16.12 -13.45 6.18
N LEU A 64 -15.41 -13.31 5.06
CA LEU A 64 -14.93 -12.02 4.56
C LEU A 64 -16.01 -11.24 3.78
N GLN A 65 -17.17 -11.83 3.49
CA GLN A 65 -18.33 -11.11 2.96
C GLN A 65 -18.97 -10.22 4.04
N ASP A 66 -18.83 -10.57 5.32
CA ASP A 66 -19.30 -9.70 6.42
C ASP A 66 -18.40 -8.46 6.54
N VAL A 67 -19.01 -7.29 6.36
CA VAL A 67 -18.29 -6.00 6.47
C VAL A 67 -17.75 -5.77 7.89
N ASN A 68 -18.39 -6.35 8.93
CA ASN A 68 -17.91 -6.20 10.31
C ASN A 68 -16.59 -6.96 10.50
N VAL A 69 -16.44 -8.13 9.89
CA VAL A 69 -15.16 -8.85 9.88
C VAL A 69 -14.09 -7.99 9.19
N ARG A 70 -14.36 -7.44 8.00
CA ARG A 70 -13.39 -6.58 7.31
C ARG A 70 -13.04 -5.31 8.09
N LYS A 71 -14.03 -4.67 8.75
CA LYS A 71 -13.83 -3.50 9.63
C LYS A 71 -12.95 -3.84 10.83
N ALA A 72 -13.17 -4.98 11.46
CA ALA A 72 -12.35 -5.45 12.58
C ALA A 72 -10.91 -5.75 12.12
N LEU A 73 -10.72 -6.42 10.98
CA LEU A 73 -9.39 -6.64 10.43
C LEU A 73 -8.67 -5.33 10.10
N ALA A 74 -9.36 -4.34 9.53
CA ALA A 74 -8.78 -3.03 9.24
C ALA A 74 -8.41 -2.25 10.52
N ALA A 75 -9.24 -2.34 11.58
CA ALA A 75 -8.95 -1.75 12.90
C ALA A 75 -7.82 -2.49 13.64
N SER A 76 -7.52 -3.72 13.26
CA SER A 76 -6.39 -4.50 13.80
C SER A 76 -5.07 -4.25 13.07
N CYS A 77 -5.01 -3.37 12.07
CA CYS A 77 -3.78 -3.05 11.36
C CYS A 77 -3.06 -1.86 12.00
N ASP A 78 -1.99 -2.09 12.78
CA ASP A 78 -1.13 -1.03 13.30
C ASP A 78 -0.22 -0.46 12.21
N ARG A 79 -0.76 0.50 11.45
CA ARG A 79 -0.04 1.13 10.34
C ARG A 79 1.20 1.89 10.79
N GLU A 80 1.18 2.46 12.01
CA GLU A 80 2.33 3.14 12.59
C GLU A 80 3.45 2.15 12.93
N ALA A 81 3.12 0.99 13.51
CA ALA A 81 4.10 -0.06 13.76
C ALA A 81 4.65 -0.65 12.44
N LEU A 82 3.79 -0.86 11.43
CA LEU A 82 4.23 -1.30 10.11
C LEU A 82 5.25 -0.34 9.51
N VAL A 83 5.00 0.97 9.58
CA VAL A 83 5.90 1.99 9.05
C VAL A 83 7.17 2.13 9.90
N ASN A 84 7.02 2.31 11.20
CA ASN A 84 8.16 2.68 12.07
C ASN A 84 9.05 1.48 12.38
N VAL A 85 8.48 0.27 12.52
CA VAL A 85 9.23 -0.94 12.89
C VAL A 85 9.60 -1.74 11.64
N ALA A 86 8.62 -2.22 10.86
CA ALA A 86 8.92 -3.09 9.73
C ALA A 86 9.60 -2.33 8.58
N MET A 87 9.16 -1.09 8.27
CA MET A 87 9.70 -0.27 7.18
C MET A 87 10.82 0.68 7.65
N SER A 88 11.18 0.69 8.93
CA SER A 88 12.22 1.58 9.49
C SER A 88 12.00 3.07 9.15
N GLY A 89 10.75 3.52 9.10
CA GLY A 89 10.35 4.88 8.74
C GLY A 89 10.36 5.19 7.24
N ALA A 90 10.68 4.21 6.38
CA ALA A 90 10.74 4.41 4.93
C ALA A 90 9.37 4.27 4.23
N ALA A 91 8.30 4.69 4.89
CA ALA A 91 6.94 4.71 4.36
C ALA A 91 6.10 5.78 5.08
N THR A 92 4.91 6.03 4.55
CA THR A 92 3.90 6.90 5.17
C THR A 92 2.63 6.11 5.41
N PRO A 93 2.05 6.07 6.63
CA PRO A 93 0.82 5.35 6.91
C PRO A 93 -0.33 5.83 6.00
N MET A 94 -1.14 4.90 5.49
CA MET A 94 -2.25 5.24 4.60
C MET A 94 -3.58 4.85 5.22
N TYR A 95 -4.37 5.85 5.58
CA TYR A 95 -5.72 5.68 6.15
C TYR A 95 -6.83 6.04 5.18
N THR A 96 -6.52 6.78 4.12
CA THR A 96 -7.48 7.25 3.13
C THR A 96 -7.64 6.24 1.99
N PRO A 97 -8.82 6.17 1.33
CA PRO A 97 -9.00 5.31 0.16
C PRO A 97 -8.12 5.69 -1.03
N ILE A 98 -7.79 6.97 -1.16
CA ILE A 98 -6.86 7.50 -2.16
C ILE A 98 -5.53 7.82 -1.48
N SER A 99 -4.42 7.51 -2.14
CA SER A 99 -3.09 7.80 -1.62
C SER A 99 -2.91 9.30 -1.33
N PRO A 100 -2.35 9.68 -0.16
CA PRO A 100 -2.10 11.08 0.20
C PRO A 100 -1.14 11.79 -0.75
N VAL A 101 -0.43 11.08 -1.61
CA VAL A 101 0.40 11.66 -2.69
C VAL A 101 -0.46 12.43 -3.70
N TYR A 102 -1.73 12.02 -3.86
CA TYR A 102 -2.72 12.70 -4.69
C TYR A 102 -3.60 13.63 -3.85
N SER A 103 -2.98 14.65 -3.23
CA SER A 103 -3.62 15.55 -2.27
C SER A 103 -4.91 16.19 -2.76
N ASP A 104 -4.99 16.51 -4.06
CA ASP A 104 -6.17 17.14 -4.66
C ASP A 104 -7.38 16.21 -4.78
N PHE A 105 -7.13 14.90 -4.72
CA PHE A 105 -8.14 13.84 -4.82
C PHE A 105 -8.43 13.16 -3.49
N THR A 106 -7.60 13.39 -2.48
CA THR A 106 -7.71 12.71 -1.19
C THR A 106 -8.60 13.49 -0.23
N ALA A 107 -9.71 12.88 0.20
CA ALA A 107 -10.55 13.41 1.26
C ALA A 107 -9.96 13.02 2.63
N SER A 108 -9.20 13.90 3.25
CA SER A 108 -8.46 13.62 4.49
C SER A 108 -9.34 13.28 5.70
N ASN A 109 -10.61 13.67 5.67
CA ASN A 109 -11.62 13.39 6.69
C ASN A 109 -12.33 12.03 6.48
N ILE A 110 -12.18 11.39 5.32
CA ILE A 110 -12.74 10.07 5.01
C ILE A 110 -11.64 9.04 5.23
N ARG A 111 -11.70 8.33 6.36
CA ARG A 111 -10.59 7.48 6.81
C ARG A 111 -11.08 6.07 7.14
N GLN A 112 -10.27 5.09 6.80
CA GLN A 112 -10.39 3.72 7.28
C GLN A 112 -10.21 3.69 8.81
N PRO A 113 -10.68 2.63 9.51
CA PRO A 113 -10.50 2.48 10.95
C PRO A 113 -9.04 2.69 11.37
N GLU A 114 -8.84 3.44 12.44
CA GLU A 114 -7.54 3.54 13.12
C GLU A 114 -7.25 2.27 13.92
N PHE A 115 -6.00 2.08 14.29
CA PHE A 115 -5.59 0.90 15.05
C PHE A 115 -6.19 0.91 16.46
N ASP A 116 -7.05 -0.05 16.71
CA ASP A 116 -7.65 -0.33 18.02
C ASP A 116 -8.14 -1.78 18.07
N THR A 117 -7.33 -2.65 18.65
CA THR A 117 -7.67 -4.08 18.76
C THR A 117 -8.83 -4.34 19.72
N ALA A 118 -9.08 -3.45 20.69
CA ALA A 118 -10.23 -3.57 21.57
C ALA A 118 -11.54 -3.19 20.85
N ALA A 119 -11.49 -2.15 20.02
CA ALA A 119 -12.61 -1.81 19.14
C ALA A 119 -12.85 -2.92 18.11
N ALA A 120 -11.80 -3.49 17.52
CA ALA A 120 -11.90 -4.62 16.60
C ALA A 120 -12.59 -5.83 17.24
N ALA A 121 -12.17 -6.20 18.46
CA ALA A 121 -12.80 -7.28 19.23
C ALA A 121 -14.28 -6.99 19.52
N SER A 122 -14.62 -5.74 19.87
CA SER A 122 -15.99 -5.31 20.12
C SER A 122 -16.88 -5.35 18.87
N ILE A 123 -16.33 -4.96 17.71
CA ILE A 123 -17.02 -5.05 16.41
C ILE A 123 -17.41 -6.51 16.14
N LEU A 124 -16.45 -7.44 16.31
CA LEU A 124 -16.68 -8.87 16.08
C LEU A 124 -17.70 -9.43 17.05
N GLU A 125 -17.61 -9.08 18.35
CA GLU A 125 -18.55 -9.55 19.36
C GLU A 125 -19.98 -9.08 19.08
N ASN A 126 -20.16 -7.81 18.73
CA ASN A 126 -21.45 -7.24 18.37
C ASN A 126 -22.04 -7.86 17.09
N ALA A 127 -21.18 -8.35 16.19
CA ALA A 127 -21.59 -9.09 14.99
C ALA A 127 -21.84 -10.60 15.24
N GLY A 128 -21.68 -11.06 16.49
CA GLY A 128 -21.96 -12.44 16.88
C GLY A 128 -20.76 -13.39 16.78
N TYR A 129 -19.57 -12.87 16.56
CA TYR A 129 -18.34 -13.68 16.57
C TYR A 129 -17.74 -13.71 17.99
N VAL A 130 -17.76 -14.86 18.62
CA VAL A 130 -17.30 -15.05 20.01
C VAL A 130 -16.40 -16.28 20.11
N ASP A 131 -15.42 -16.24 20.99
CA ASP A 131 -14.59 -17.41 21.32
C ASP A 131 -15.43 -18.36 22.21
N THR A 132 -15.95 -19.40 21.61
CA THR A 132 -16.87 -20.34 22.27
C THR A 132 -16.15 -21.52 22.90
N ASN A 133 -14.92 -21.81 22.48
CA ASN A 133 -14.15 -22.97 22.91
C ASN A 133 -12.96 -22.59 23.83
N GLY A 134 -12.61 -21.32 23.93
CA GLY A 134 -11.56 -20.80 24.82
C GLY A 134 -10.14 -20.91 24.24
N ASP A 135 -10.00 -21.05 22.92
CA ASP A 135 -8.69 -21.17 22.27
C ASP A 135 -8.08 -19.81 21.86
N GLY A 136 -8.83 -18.73 22.06
CA GLY A 136 -8.43 -17.36 21.73
C GLY A 136 -8.82 -16.94 20.31
N ILE A 137 -9.46 -17.81 19.53
CA ILE A 137 -9.97 -17.51 18.19
C ILE A 137 -11.49 -17.42 18.29
N ARG A 138 -12.07 -16.41 17.63
CA ARG A 138 -13.53 -16.23 17.61
C ARG A 138 -14.15 -17.09 16.52
N GLU A 139 -15.36 -17.58 16.76
CA GLU A 139 -16.15 -18.32 15.80
C GLU A 139 -17.40 -17.54 15.40
N SER A 140 -17.91 -17.86 14.19
CA SER A 140 -19.24 -17.48 13.74
C SER A 140 -20.32 -18.29 14.47
N ALA A 141 -21.58 -17.93 14.32
CA ALA A 141 -22.70 -18.60 14.95
C ALA A 141 -22.84 -20.10 14.55
N ASP A 142 -22.33 -20.49 13.39
CA ASP A 142 -22.25 -21.88 12.90
C ASP A 142 -20.92 -22.59 13.25
N GLY A 143 -20.11 -21.98 14.12
CA GLY A 143 -18.88 -22.55 14.65
C GLY A 143 -17.66 -22.49 13.73
N LYS A 144 -17.69 -21.68 12.68
CA LYS A 144 -16.52 -21.48 11.81
C LYS A 144 -15.55 -20.51 12.47
N PRO A 145 -14.26 -20.87 12.67
CA PRO A 145 -13.29 -19.99 13.29
C PRO A 145 -12.90 -18.84 12.36
N LEU A 146 -12.66 -17.65 12.91
CA LEU A 146 -12.04 -16.53 12.22
C LEU A 146 -10.55 -16.81 12.00
N SER A 147 -10.27 -17.72 11.08
CA SER A 147 -8.94 -18.19 10.73
C SER A 147 -8.74 -18.05 9.24
N PHE A 148 -7.85 -17.14 8.84
CA PHE A 148 -7.62 -16.79 7.44
C PHE A 148 -6.18 -17.06 7.01
N THR A 149 -6.02 -17.50 5.77
CA THR A 149 -4.70 -17.59 5.15
C THR A 149 -4.36 -16.27 4.45
N ILE A 150 -3.23 -15.65 4.83
CA ILE A 150 -2.70 -14.52 4.08
C ILE A 150 -1.63 -15.00 3.10
N THR A 151 -1.91 -14.83 1.80
CA THR A 151 -1.00 -15.19 0.70
C THR A 151 -0.20 -13.97 0.27
N TYR A 152 1.11 -14.09 0.21
CA TYR A 152 2.01 -13.00 -0.16
C TYR A 152 3.27 -13.50 -0.88
N LYS A 153 3.90 -12.64 -1.66
CA LYS A 153 5.19 -12.97 -2.28
C LYS A 153 6.30 -12.90 -1.23
N GLY A 154 6.94 -14.03 -0.93
CA GLY A 154 7.99 -14.12 0.09
C GLY A 154 9.26 -13.31 -0.23
N THR A 155 9.39 -12.79 -1.45
CA THR A 155 10.51 -11.94 -1.88
C THR A 155 10.27 -10.44 -1.71
N MET A 156 9.11 -10.02 -1.18
CA MET A 156 8.85 -8.60 -0.90
C MET A 156 9.75 -8.10 0.23
N ALA A 157 10.26 -6.88 0.07
CA ALA A 157 11.09 -6.27 1.09
C ALA A 157 10.34 -6.15 2.43
N ASN A 158 11.03 -6.42 3.53
CA ASN A 158 10.54 -6.30 4.91
C ASN A 158 9.30 -7.16 5.24
N VAL A 159 8.92 -8.11 4.37
CA VAL A 159 7.65 -8.85 4.48
C VAL A 159 7.54 -9.66 5.77
N ASP A 160 8.63 -10.24 6.27
CA ASP A 160 8.61 -11.03 7.50
C ASP A 160 8.24 -10.17 8.72
N GLY A 161 8.79 -8.96 8.81
CA GLY A 161 8.45 -7.99 9.85
C GLY A 161 6.98 -7.55 9.77
N ILE A 162 6.50 -7.28 8.55
CA ILE A 162 5.10 -6.90 8.29
C ILE A 162 4.15 -8.03 8.70
N MET A 163 4.42 -9.25 8.28
CA MET A 163 3.59 -10.42 8.61
C MET A 163 3.58 -10.71 10.10
N SER A 164 4.72 -10.53 10.80
CA SER A 164 4.81 -10.70 12.26
C SER A 164 3.91 -9.71 12.99
N ILE A 165 3.90 -8.43 12.59
CA ILE A 165 3.05 -7.40 13.20
C ILE A 165 1.58 -7.72 12.93
N LEU A 166 1.18 -7.93 11.66
CA LEU A 166 -0.21 -8.23 11.30
C LEU A 166 -0.73 -9.47 12.04
N SER A 167 0.05 -10.54 12.10
CA SER A 167 -0.33 -11.78 12.79
C SER A 167 -0.55 -11.55 14.29
N SER A 168 0.38 -10.81 14.93
CA SER A 168 0.25 -10.46 16.35
C SER A 168 -0.98 -9.60 16.64
N ASP A 169 -1.27 -8.63 15.79
CA ASP A 169 -2.36 -7.70 16.01
C ASP A 169 -3.73 -8.33 15.74
N PHE A 170 -3.84 -9.18 14.73
CA PHE A 170 -5.06 -9.94 14.46
C PHE A 170 -5.38 -10.90 15.60
N ALA A 171 -4.36 -11.56 16.18
CA ALA A 171 -4.54 -12.45 17.33
C ALA A 171 -5.11 -11.71 18.56
N LYS A 172 -4.76 -10.44 18.78
CA LYS A 172 -5.33 -9.61 19.86
C LYS A 172 -6.84 -9.35 19.69
N ALA A 173 -7.33 -9.36 18.45
CA ALA A 173 -8.76 -9.25 18.14
C ALA A 173 -9.49 -10.59 18.14
N GLY A 174 -8.78 -11.70 18.35
CA GLY A 174 -9.34 -13.06 18.30
C GLY A 174 -9.43 -13.64 16.89
N VAL A 175 -8.51 -13.25 16.00
CA VAL A 175 -8.43 -13.73 14.62
C VAL A 175 -7.08 -14.40 14.37
N GLU A 176 -7.10 -15.61 13.83
CA GLU A 176 -5.89 -16.33 13.41
C GLU A 176 -5.49 -15.92 11.98
N LEU A 177 -4.22 -15.59 11.78
CA LEU A 177 -3.64 -15.31 10.47
C LEU A 177 -2.58 -16.37 10.13
N LYS A 178 -2.88 -17.26 9.17
CA LYS A 178 -1.96 -18.28 8.66
C LYS A 178 -1.11 -17.72 7.55
N LEU A 179 0.20 -17.70 7.74
CA LEU A 179 1.16 -17.08 6.80
C LEU A 179 1.46 -18.05 5.65
N GLN A 180 1.26 -17.62 4.41
CA GLN A 180 1.52 -18.39 3.20
C GLN A 180 2.44 -17.60 2.23
N PRO A 181 3.76 -17.66 2.42
CA PRO A 181 4.71 -17.11 1.44
C PRO A 181 4.72 -17.98 0.17
N VAL A 182 4.66 -17.32 -0.99
CA VAL A 182 4.71 -17.98 -2.29
C VAL A 182 5.66 -17.22 -3.25
N ASP A 183 6.04 -17.86 -4.35
CA ASP A 183 6.73 -17.17 -5.45
C ASP A 183 5.76 -16.31 -6.28
N ALA A 184 6.30 -15.46 -7.17
CA ALA A 184 5.52 -14.54 -7.96
C ALA A 184 4.55 -15.23 -8.95
N ALA A 185 4.93 -16.39 -9.50
CA ALA A 185 4.10 -17.14 -10.44
C ALA A 185 2.92 -17.78 -9.72
N THR A 186 3.17 -18.39 -8.56
CA THR A 186 2.16 -18.97 -7.68
C THR A 186 1.20 -17.88 -7.15
N PHE A 187 1.73 -16.71 -6.76
CA PHE A 187 0.90 -15.58 -6.35
C PHE A 187 -0.04 -15.16 -7.50
N SER A 188 0.51 -14.99 -8.69
CA SER A 188 -0.31 -14.63 -9.86
C SER A 188 -1.39 -15.67 -10.15
N ALA A 189 -1.02 -16.95 -10.16
CA ALA A 189 -1.97 -18.03 -10.45
C ALA A 189 -3.08 -18.18 -9.40
N ASN A 190 -2.78 -17.99 -8.11
CA ASN A 190 -3.75 -18.19 -7.05
C ASN A 190 -4.54 -16.93 -6.72
N VAL A 191 -3.88 -15.75 -6.67
CA VAL A 191 -4.51 -14.50 -6.24
C VAL A 191 -5.10 -13.74 -7.42
N THR A 192 -4.25 -13.31 -8.37
CA THR A 192 -4.70 -12.35 -9.41
C THR A 192 -5.47 -12.97 -10.56
N GLN A 193 -5.26 -14.26 -10.85
CA GLN A 193 -5.94 -14.98 -11.94
C GLN A 193 -6.93 -16.02 -11.41
N GLY A 194 -6.59 -16.73 -10.35
CA GLY A 194 -7.38 -17.84 -9.84
C GLY A 194 -8.40 -17.46 -8.77
N HIS A 195 -8.25 -16.30 -8.14
CA HIS A 195 -9.09 -15.78 -7.04
C HIS A 195 -9.28 -16.80 -5.89
N LYS A 196 -8.24 -17.63 -5.64
CA LYS A 196 -8.22 -18.72 -4.65
C LYS A 196 -7.36 -18.35 -3.45
N TYR A 197 -7.85 -17.45 -2.64
CA TYR A 197 -7.17 -16.97 -1.43
C TYR A 197 -8.21 -16.43 -0.45
N ASP A 198 -7.84 -16.26 0.82
CA ASP A 198 -8.68 -15.56 1.80
C ASP A 198 -8.26 -14.07 1.86
N ILE A 199 -7.03 -13.81 2.32
CA ILE A 199 -6.43 -12.49 2.39
C ILE A 199 -5.18 -12.50 1.52
N SER A 200 -4.91 -11.42 0.79
CA SER A 200 -3.61 -11.25 0.14
C SER A 200 -2.91 -9.98 0.64
N TYR A 201 -1.59 -10.04 0.75
CA TYR A 201 -0.74 -8.87 0.94
C TYR A 201 -0.03 -8.56 -0.37
N SER A 202 -0.21 -7.34 -0.86
CA SER A 202 0.34 -6.91 -2.13
C SER A 202 0.61 -5.40 -2.16
N SER A 203 1.22 -4.94 -3.23
CA SER A 203 1.38 -3.53 -3.51
C SER A 203 0.91 -3.22 -4.92
N TRP A 204 0.26 -2.10 -5.08
CA TRP A 204 0.02 -1.48 -6.37
C TRP A 204 1.23 -0.63 -6.75
N GLY A 205 1.59 -0.68 -8.02
CA GLY A 205 2.68 0.14 -8.55
C GLY A 205 2.24 1.59 -8.81
N THR A 206 2.73 2.18 -9.88
CA THR A 206 2.37 3.54 -10.26
C THR A 206 0.90 3.63 -10.64
N ILE A 207 0.21 4.58 -10.02
CA ILE A 207 -1.17 4.95 -10.37
C ILE A 207 -1.05 6.30 -11.08
N ASP A 208 -1.28 6.34 -12.38
CA ASP A 208 -1.12 7.56 -13.18
C ASP A 208 -2.43 8.35 -13.31
N ASP A 209 -3.57 7.66 -13.23
CA ASP A 209 -4.91 8.23 -13.32
C ASP A 209 -5.81 7.59 -12.25
N VAL A 210 -6.31 8.42 -11.33
CA VAL A 210 -7.09 7.93 -10.19
C VAL A 210 -8.39 7.26 -10.65
N ASP A 211 -9.16 7.91 -11.51
CA ASP A 211 -10.50 7.46 -11.91
C ASP A 211 -10.42 6.15 -12.71
N THR A 212 -9.54 6.09 -13.70
CA THR A 212 -9.33 4.88 -14.53
C THR A 212 -8.80 3.73 -13.68
N THR A 213 -7.90 4.02 -12.74
CA THR A 213 -7.37 2.99 -11.84
C THR A 213 -8.45 2.45 -10.92
N LEU A 214 -9.29 3.32 -10.33
CA LEU A 214 -10.38 2.88 -9.47
C LEU A 214 -11.36 1.98 -10.22
N LEU A 215 -11.76 2.35 -11.45
CA LEU A 215 -12.61 1.50 -12.25
C LEU A 215 -11.96 0.14 -12.55
N THR A 216 -10.68 0.14 -12.92
CA THR A 216 -9.96 -1.10 -13.28
C THR A 216 -9.77 -2.04 -12.09
N VAL A 217 -9.56 -1.47 -10.89
CA VAL A 217 -9.30 -2.23 -9.66
C VAL A 217 -10.58 -2.69 -8.98
N PHE A 218 -11.62 -1.87 -9.01
CA PHE A 218 -12.83 -2.10 -8.22
C PHE A 218 -14.08 -2.34 -9.04
N GLY A 219 -14.09 -2.03 -10.35
CA GLY A 219 -15.25 -2.23 -11.22
C GLY A 219 -15.65 -3.69 -11.37
N ILE A 220 -16.93 -3.94 -11.56
CA ILE A 220 -17.50 -5.29 -11.71
C ILE A 220 -16.91 -5.96 -12.97
N GLY A 221 -16.39 -7.16 -12.81
CA GLY A 221 -15.81 -7.96 -13.89
C GLY A 221 -14.49 -7.41 -14.45
N GLN A 222 -13.90 -6.41 -13.83
CA GLN A 222 -12.60 -5.88 -14.22
C GLN A 222 -11.47 -6.84 -13.84
N THR A 223 -10.44 -6.89 -14.68
CA THR A 223 -9.34 -7.86 -14.56
C THR A 223 -8.55 -7.71 -13.25
N LEU A 224 -8.47 -6.50 -12.68
CA LEU A 224 -7.76 -6.24 -11.44
C LEU A 224 -8.65 -6.28 -10.19
N ASN A 225 -9.97 -6.50 -10.34
CA ASN A 225 -10.87 -6.77 -9.23
C ASN A 225 -10.79 -8.25 -8.79
N PHE A 226 -9.57 -8.70 -8.46
CA PHE A 226 -9.36 -10.08 -7.99
C PHE A 226 -9.89 -10.33 -6.57
N MET A 227 -10.39 -9.31 -5.89
CA MET A 227 -11.14 -9.41 -4.64
C MET A 227 -12.55 -9.98 -4.85
N GLU A 228 -13.07 -9.97 -6.07
CA GLU A 228 -14.45 -10.33 -6.43
C GLU A 228 -15.49 -9.47 -5.68
N PHE A 229 -15.11 -8.23 -5.36
CA PHE A 229 -16.03 -7.30 -4.70
C PHE A 229 -16.96 -6.67 -5.75
N ASN A 230 -18.19 -7.15 -5.80
CA ASN A 230 -19.19 -6.75 -6.79
C ASN A 230 -20.32 -5.96 -6.11
N SER A 231 -20.31 -4.64 -6.27
CA SER A 231 -21.33 -3.72 -5.75
C SER A 231 -21.84 -2.83 -6.87
N GLN A 232 -23.16 -2.87 -7.11
CA GLN A 232 -23.77 -2.02 -8.13
C GLN A 232 -23.67 -0.52 -7.73
N GLU A 233 -23.80 -0.19 -6.45
CA GLU A 233 -23.66 1.19 -5.96
C GLU A 233 -22.27 1.75 -6.27
N GLN A 234 -21.22 0.94 -6.05
CA GLN A 234 -19.85 1.30 -6.42
C GLN A 234 -19.69 1.47 -7.93
N GLU A 235 -20.22 0.53 -8.71
CA GLU A 235 -20.15 0.57 -10.17
C GLU A 235 -20.80 1.82 -10.74
N ASP A 236 -21.95 2.22 -10.19
CA ASP A 236 -22.66 3.42 -10.60
C ASP A 236 -21.84 4.69 -10.30
N LEU A 237 -21.16 4.76 -9.15
CA LEU A 237 -20.26 5.86 -8.81
C LEU A 237 -19.05 5.93 -9.74
N LEU A 238 -18.41 4.79 -10.02
CA LEU A 238 -17.25 4.70 -10.91
C LEU A 238 -17.60 5.13 -12.34
N ASN A 239 -18.72 4.68 -12.86
CA ASN A 239 -19.20 5.04 -14.20
C ASN A 239 -19.61 6.51 -14.28
N ALA A 240 -20.24 7.05 -13.22
CA ALA A 240 -20.58 8.47 -13.14
C ALA A 240 -19.33 9.34 -13.16
N MET A 241 -18.27 8.99 -12.39
CA MET A 241 -16.99 9.71 -12.42
C MET A 241 -16.35 9.73 -13.80
N GLN A 242 -16.34 8.59 -14.50
CA GLN A 242 -15.74 8.49 -15.84
C GLN A 242 -16.44 9.33 -16.90
N SER A 243 -17.75 9.53 -16.75
CA SER A 243 -18.55 10.29 -17.71
C SER A 243 -18.67 11.79 -17.36
N GLU A 244 -18.32 12.20 -16.14
CA GLU A 244 -18.41 13.59 -15.71
C GLU A 244 -17.24 14.43 -16.21
N THR A 245 -17.54 15.52 -16.89
CA THR A 245 -16.54 16.45 -17.47
C THR A 245 -16.30 17.68 -16.58
N ASP A 246 -17.21 18.00 -15.67
CA ASP A 246 -17.01 19.07 -14.69
C ASP A 246 -16.10 18.59 -13.56
N TYR A 247 -14.96 19.24 -13.39
CA TYR A 247 -13.95 18.86 -12.41
C TYR A 247 -14.49 18.80 -10.97
N ASN A 248 -15.28 19.79 -10.55
CA ASN A 248 -15.77 19.86 -9.18
C ASN A 248 -16.81 18.75 -8.91
N LYS A 249 -17.69 18.49 -9.86
CA LYS A 249 -18.66 17.39 -9.75
C LYS A 249 -17.96 16.04 -9.73
N ARG A 250 -16.89 15.87 -10.51
CA ARG A 250 -16.10 14.65 -10.47
C ARG A 250 -15.43 14.45 -9.12
N LEU A 251 -14.91 15.50 -8.48
CA LEU A 251 -14.40 15.42 -7.10
C LEU A 251 -15.49 15.08 -6.08
N GLU A 252 -16.70 15.61 -6.25
CA GLU A 252 -17.84 15.24 -5.38
C GLU A 252 -18.19 13.76 -5.51
N LEU A 253 -18.23 13.21 -6.72
CA LEU A 253 -18.44 11.77 -6.95
C LEU A 253 -17.31 10.93 -6.37
N LEU A 254 -16.05 11.38 -6.50
CA LEU A 254 -14.89 10.71 -5.90
C LEU A 254 -14.98 10.69 -4.38
N ASN A 255 -15.46 11.77 -3.75
CA ASN A 255 -15.68 11.81 -2.30
C ASN A 255 -16.81 10.87 -1.86
N GLN A 256 -17.89 10.75 -2.66
CA GLN A 256 -18.93 9.76 -2.42
C GLN A 256 -18.37 8.33 -2.51
N TRP A 257 -17.53 8.03 -3.53
CA TRP A 257 -16.86 6.75 -3.63
C TRP A 257 -15.92 6.48 -2.45
N GLN A 258 -15.14 7.48 -1.99
CA GLN A 258 -14.28 7.34 -0.82
C GLN A 258 -15.09 7.02 0.45
N THR A 259 -16.25 7.65 0.62
CA THR A 259 -17.18 7.36 1.73
C THR A 259 -17.68 5.92 1.63
N TRP A 260 -18.18 5.53 0.46
CA TRP A 260 -18.61 4.16 0.20
C TRP A 260 -17.50 3.16 0.50
N PHE A 261 -16.25 3.46 0.10
CA PHE A 261 -15.10 2.58 0.33
C PHE A 261 -14.86 2.33 1.82
N VAL A 262 -14.86 3.35 2.67
CA VAL A 262 -14.61 3.17 4.11
C VAL A 262 -15.78 2.50 4.83
N GLU A 263 -16.99 2.60 4.29
CA GLU A 263 -18.16 1.91 4.81
C GLU A 263 -18.15 0.41 4.47
N ASN A 264 -17.64 0.05 3.31
CA ASN A 264 -17.65 -1.32 2.78
C ASN A 264 -16.32 -2.07 2.89
N LEU A 265 -15.19 -1.37 2.92
CA LEU A 265 -13.83 -1.89 3.07
C LEU A 265 -13.53 -3.13 2.18
N PRO A 266 -13.53 -3.01 0.87
CA PRO A 266 -13.18 -4.12 -0.03
C PRO A 266 -11.71 -4.57 0.16
N CYS A 267 -10.86 -3.67 0.60
CA CYS A 267 -9.47 -3.92 1.01
C CYS A 267 -9.08 -2.95 2.12
N CYS A 268 -7.91 -3.16 2.72
CA CYS A 268 -7.34 -2.28 3.73
C CYS A 268 -5.99 -1.76 3.24
N HIS A 269 -5.92 -0.46 3.01
CA HIS A 269 -4.66 0.23 2.70
C HIS A 269 -3.80 0.32 3.95
N LEU A 270 -2.50 0.09 3.82
CA LEU A 270 -1.57 0.04 4.93
C LEU A 270 -0.63 1.24 4.93
N PHE A 271 0.14 1.41 3.87
CA PHE A 271 1.10 2.50 3.76
C PHE A 271 1.51 2.78 2.31
N VAL A 272 2.07 3.97 2.10
CA VAL A 272 2.74 4.38 0.87
C VAL A 272 4.24 4.27 1.11
N PRO A 273 4.99 3.44 0.35
CA PRO A 273 6.45 3.41 0.43
C PRO A 273 7.04 4.76 0.04
N ASN A 274 8.09 5.19 0.73
CA ASN A 274 8.86 6.36 0.36
C ASN A 274 10.06 5.93 -0.50
N ASN A 275 10.18 6.54 -1.65
CA ASN A 275 11.32 6.37 -2.53
C ASN A 275 12.36 7.43 -2.20
N THR A 276 13.53 7.01 -1.74
CA THR A 276 14.62 7.91 -1.37
C THR A 276 15.73 7.82 -2.40
N TYR A 277 16.25 8.97 -2.80
CA TYR A 277 17.24 9.11 -3.85
C TYR A 277 18.40 9.99 -3.36
N ALA A 278 19.55 9.90 -4.03
CA ALA A 278 20.70 10.73 -3.73
C ALA A 278 21.31 11.32 -4.99
N ALA A 279 21.73 12.58 -4.89
CA ALA A 279 22.53 13.28 -5.91
C ALA A 279 23.79 13.86 -5.27
N ASP A 280 24.92 13.79 -5.97
CA ASP A 280 26.13 14.49 -5.61
C ASP A 280 26.01 15.95 -6.05
N THR A 281 26.13 16.85 -5.09
CA THR A 281 26.08 18.30 -5.33
C THR A 281 27.44 18.96 -5.45
N THR A 282 28.53 18.18 -5.55
CA THR A 282 29.90 18.75 -5.66
C THR A 282 30.07 19.60 -6.92
N ASN A 283 29.69 19.06 -8.07
CA ASN A 283 29.86 19.67 -9.37
C ASN A 283 28.58 20.31 -9.94
N PHE A 284 27.41 19.76 -9.56
CA PHE A 284 26.10 20.18 -10.07
C PHE A 284 25.14 20.51 -8.92
N THR A 285 24.22 21.41 -9.18
CA THR A 285 23.17 21.81 -8.24
C THR A 285 21.85 22.02 -8.99
N GLY A 286 20.77 22.24 -8.26
CA GLY A 286 19.43 22.42 -8.84
C GLY A 286 18.70 21.10 -9.07
N TRP A 287 19.13 20.02 -8.42
CA TRP A 287 18.40 18.75 -8.42
C TRP A 287 17.05 18.94 -7.76
N HIS A 288 16.02 18.44 -8.41
CA HIS A 288 14.64 18.49 -7.94
C HIS A 288 14.01 17.11 -7.99
N LEU A 289 13.43 16.70 -6.87
CA LEU A 289 12.73 15.43 -6.77
C LEU A 289 11.25 15.62 -7.09
N SER A 290 10.74 14.83 -8.01
CA SER A 290 9.31 14.78 -8.32
C SER A 290 8.71 13.49 -7.79
N PRO A 291 7.43 13.48 -7.35
CA PRO A 291 6.74 12.24 -7.01
C PRO A 291 6.79 11.24 -8.15
N GLY A 292 6.91 9.96 -7.81
CA GLY A 292 6.91 8.86 -8.77
C GLY A 292 8.23 8.13 -8.90
N ASN A 293 8.27 7.16 -9.82
CA ASN A 293 9.41 6.26 -9.98
C ASN A 293 10.59 6.88 -10.74
N SER A 294 10.40 8.03 -11.36
CA SER A 294 11.43 8.69 -12.15
C SER A 294 12.19 9.79 -11.39
N ALA A 295 11.71 10.16 -10.22
CA ALA A 295 12.29 11.11 -9.28
C ALA A 295 13.25 12.15 -9.89
N PHE A 296 14.58 11.94 -9.79
CA PHE A 296 15.59 12.83 -10.38
C PHE A 296 15.66 12.79 -11.91
N LEU A 297 15.02 11.85 -12.58
CA LEU A 297 14.91 11.82 -14.04
C LEU A 297 13.73 12.65 -14.58
N ALA A 298 12.97 13.34 -13.72
CA ALA A 298 11.91 14.23 -14.15
C ALA A 298 12.44 15.35 -15.07
N CYS A 299 11.61 15.76 -16.02
CA CYS A 299 11.98 16.79 -17.01
C CYS A 299 12.50 18.09 -16.38
N ALA A 300 12.03 18.45 -15.17
CA ALA A 300 12.50 19.62 -14.44
C ALA A 300 14.02 19.59 -14.18
N ASN A 301 14.63 18.44 -13.96
CA ASN A 301 16.06 18.34 -13.73
C ASN A 301 16.89 18.58 -14.99
N PHE A 302 16.37 18.26 -16.17
CA PHE A 302 17.06 18.57 -17.44
C PHE A 302 17.15 20.07 -17.72
N VAL A 303 16.32 20.89 -17.06
CA VAL A 303 16.29 22.34 -17.22
C VAL A 303 16.97 23.03 -16.04
N ASN A 304 16.81 22.53 -14.83
CA ASN A 304 17.22 23.21 -13.59
C ASN A 304 18.63 22.84 -13.14
N VAL A 305 19.09 21.63 -13.44
CA VAL A 305 20.44 21.20 -13.04
C VAL A 305 21.49 21.93 -13.83
N HIS A 306 22.42 22.57 -13.12
CA HIS A 306 23.51 23.34 -13.70
C HIS A 306 24.80 23.14 -12.89
N ALA A 307 25.94 23.40 -13.53
CA ALA A 307 27.23 23.38 -12.86
C ALA A 307 27.33 24.51 -11.83
N LYS A 308 28.02 24.23 -10.73
CA LYS A 308 28.35 25.25 -9.71
C LYS A 308 29.41 26.20 -10.18
#